data_bea0b60034e0f9c13d23c1018fbf50c5
#
_entry.id   bea0b60034e0f9c13d23c1018fbf50c5
#
_cell.length_a   1.000
_cell.length_b   1.000
_cell.length_c   1.000
_cell.angle_alpha   90.00
_cell.angle_beta   90.00
_cell.angle_gamma   90.00
#
_symmetry.space_group_name_H-M   'P 1'
#
loop_
_entity.id
_entity.type
_entity.pdbx_description
1 polymer ?
#
loop_
_entity_poly.entity_id
_entity_poly.type
_entity_poly.pdbx_seq_one_letter_code
_entity_poly.pdbx_strand_id
1 'polypeptide(L)'
;MKYDGWIDINNNIDIIKLQKSMEIVNKVGSVLTFTGLVRETSIKSDKKVIGIEIETWEDKADEIMRKIANKIGNNNNLHGIRIVHLKGKMVIGDPIVFIIIYSEHRKEGFIAMEEAIYEYKNNSPVWKKEIYEDLTSQWITTKEELKKAFE
;
A
#
# COMPACT_ATOMS: atom_id res chain seq x y z
N MET A 1 -6.38 12.20 12.99
CA MET A 1 -5.10 11.55 13.24
C MET A 1 -4.15 11.91 12.10
N LYS A 2 -2.97 12.44 12.43
CA LYS A 2 -1.99 12.95 11.45
C LYS A 2 -1.37 11.81 10.62
N TYR A 3 -0.98 10.72 11.28
CA TYR A 3 -0.40 9.54 10.64
C TYR A 3 -1.29 8.34 10.90
N ASP A 4 -1.84 7.74 9.87
CA ASP A 4 -2.73 6.60 10.02
C ASP A 4 -2.60 5.59 8.88
N GLY A 5 -2.93 4.34 9.19
CA GLY A 5 -2.97 3.25 8.24
C GLY A 5 -3.93 2.16 8.72
N TRP A 6 -4.61 1.53 7.80
CA TRP A 6 -5.57 0.47 8.11
C TRP A 6 -5.81 -0.47 6.93
N ILE A 7 -6.50 -1.56 7.21
CA ILE A 7 -7.01 -2.47 6.18
C ILE A 7 -8.47 -2.12 5.93
N ASP A 8 -8.81 -1.81 4.69
CA ASP A 8 -10.20 -1.57 4.31
C ASP A 8 -10.85 -2.90 3.91
N ILE A 9 -11.81 -3.34 4.71
CA ILE A 9 -12.49 -4.63 4.51
C ILE A 9 -13.63 -4.56 3.49
N ASN A 10 -14.12 -3.37 3.19
CA ASN A 10 -15.24 -3.16 2.28
C ASN A 10 -14.81 -2.93 0.83
N ASN A 11 -13.52 -2.74 0.59
CA ASN A 11 -12.92 -2.46 -0.72
C ASN A 11 -13.63 -1.31 -1.48
N ASN A 12 -14.07 -0.31 -0.74
CA ASN A 12 -14.84 0.82 -1.25
C ASN A 12 -14.15 2.14 -0.89
N ILE A 13 -12.92 2.31 -1.35
CA ILE A 13 -12.14 3.52 -1.13
C ILE A 13 -12.28 4.46 -2.33
N ASP A 14 -12.78 5.65 -2.05
CA ASP A 14 -12.71 6.80 -2.95
C ASP A 14 -11.43 7.57 -2.64
N ILE A 15 -10.46 7.53 -3.54
CA ILE A 15 -9.16 8.16 -3.35
C ILE A 15 -9.26 9.68 -3.16
N ILE A 16 -10.23 10.32 -3.79
CA ILE A 16 -10.45 11.77 -3.65
C ILE A 16 -10.97 12.10 -2.26
N LYS A 17 -11.93 11.32 -1.77
CA LYS A 17 -12.43 11.48 -0.41
C LYS A 17 -11.35 11.19 0.62
N LEU A 18 -10.56 10.16 0.40
CA LEU A 18 -9.44 9.82 1.27
C LEU A 18 -8.42 10.97 1.33
N GLN A 19 -8.06 11.54 0.19
CA GLN A 19 -7.16 12.69 0.11
C GLN A 19 -7.70 13.90 0.86
N LYS A 20 -9.00 14.14 0.80
CA LYS A 20 -9.67 15.26 1.47
C LYS A 20 -10.01 14.99 2.94
N SER A 21 -9.87 13.76 3.41
CA SER A 21 -10.21 13.37 4.78
C SER A 21 -9.27 13.96 5.83
N MET A 22 -8.09 14.41 5.41
CA MET A 22 -7.10 15.00 6.28
C MET A 22 -7.19 16.53 6.23
N GLU A 23 -7.15 17.15 7.41
CA GLU A 23 -7.02 18.60 7.49
C GLU A 23 -5.67 19.03 6.92
N ILE A 24 -5.71 19.82 5.86
CA ILE A 24 -4.50 20.34 5.24
C ILE A 24 -4.09 21.62 5.96
N VAL A 25 -2.99 21.54 6.71
CA VAL A 25 -2.41 22.71 7.34
C VAL A 25 -1.74 23.63 6.32
N ASN A 26 -1.61 24.92 6.63
CA ASN A 26 -1.11 25.94 5.70
C ASN A 26 0.31 25.69 5.16
N LYS A 27 1.08 24.82 5.82
CA LYS A 27 2.45 24.49 5.41
C LYS A 27 2.55 23.37 4.38
N VAL A 28 1.46 22.67 4.07
CA VAL A 28 1.47 21.60 3.07
C VAL A 28 1.66 22.19 1.68
N GLY A 29 2.77 21.90 1.07
CA GLY A 29 3.10 22.32 -0.30
C GLY A 29 3.04 21.19 -1.32
N SER A 30 2.93 19.92 -0.86
CA SER A 30 2.92 18.76 -1.74
C SER A 30 2.02 17.66 -1.19
N VAL A 31 1.20 17.11 -2.08
CA VAL A 31 0.41 15.89 -1.80
C VAL A 31 0.78 14.87 -2.87
N LEU A 32 1.36 13.74 -2.44
CA LEU A 32 1.69 12.63 -3.32
C LEU A 32 0.75 11.47 -3.07
N THR A 33 0.27 10.86 -4.15
CA THR A 33 -0.64 9.72 -4.10
C THR A 33 -0.05 8.57 -4.89
N PHE A 34 0.00 7.40 -4.28
CA PHE A 34 0.39 6.15 -4.92
C PHE A 34 -0.79 5.17 -4.84
N THR A 35 -1.10 4.55 -5.98
CA THR A 35 -2.09 3.46 -6.07
C THR A 35 -1.42 2.25 -6.66
N GLY A 36 -1.34 1.15 -5.91
CA GLY A 36 -0.89 -0.14 -6.42
C GLY A 36 -2.04 -0.89 -7.08
N LEU A 37 -1.81 -1.46 -8.26
CA LEU A 37 -2.82 -2.17 -9.04
C LEU A 37 -2.44 -3.63 -9.25
N VAL A 38 -3.45 -4.49 -9.42
CA VAL A 38 -3.26 -5.88 -9.84
C VAL A 38 -2.82 -5.89 -11.30
N ARG A 39 -1.70 -6.55 -11.60
CA ARG A 39 -1.16 -6.70 -12.96
C ARG A 39 -1.15 -8.16 -13.41
N GLU A 40 -1.10 -8.41 -14.71
CA GLU A 40 -1.12 -9.77 -15.27
C GLU A 40 0.23 -10.50 -15.26
N THR A 41 1.31 -9.80 -14.95
CA THR A 41 2.66 -10.39 -14.90
C THR A 41 3.04 -10.84 -13.50
N SER A 42 3.69 -11.98 -13.39
CA SER A 42 4.20 -12.54 -12.14
C SER A 42 5.72 -12.46 -12.08
N ILE A 43 6.27 -12.24 -10.89
CA ILE A 43 7.72 -12.35 -10.65
C ILE A 43 8.18 -13.80 -10.46
N LYS A 44 7.24 -14.72 -10.20
CA LYS A 44 7.52 -16.14 -9.90
C LYS A 44 7.17 -17.11 -11.02
N SER A 45 6.39 -16.69 -12.00
CA SER A 45 5.83 -17.58 -13.02
C SER A 45 5.73 -16.88 -14.35
N ASP A 46 5.90 -17.63 -15.43
CA ASP A 46 5.61 -17.18 -16.80
C ASP A 46 4.08 -17.23 -17.11
N LYS A 47 3.32 -17.83 -16.21
CA LYS A 47 1.86 -17.89 -16.34
C LYS A 47 1.25 -16.50 -16.17
N LYS A 48 0.20 -16.26 -16.94
CA LYS A 48 -0.57 -15.02 -16.84
C LYS A 48 -1.40 -15.01 -15.56
N VAL A 49 -1.25 -13.95 -14.77
CA VAL A 49 -2.09 -13.69 -13.59
C VAL A 49 -3.45 -13.20 -14.04
N ILE A 50 -4.52 -13.78 -13.51
CA ILE A 50 -5.90 -13.33 -13.75
C ILE A 50 -6.51 -12.63 -12.54
N GLY A 51 -5.87 -12.76 -11.38
CA GLY A 51 -6.32 -12.13 -10.15
C GLY A 51 -5.41 -12.44 -9.00
N ILE A 52 -5.68 -11.82 -7.88
CA ILE A 52 -5.00 -12.05 -6.62
C ILE A 52 -6.00 -12.20 -5.49
N GLU A 53 -5.54 -12.75 -4.38
CA GLU A 53 -6.27 -12.77 -3.12
C GLU A 53 -5.35 -12.26 -2.01
N ILE A 54 -5.84 -11.26 -1.28
CA ILE A 54 -5.14 -10.66 -0.16
C ILE A 54 -5.78 -11.13 1.13
N GLU A 55 -4.95 -11.72 2.00
CA GLU A 55 -5.32 -12.07 3.37
C GLU A 55 -4.52 -11.24 4.36
N THR A 56 -5.08 -11.02 5.53
CA THR A 56 -4.49 -10.16 6.56
C THR A 56 -4.59 -10.83 7.94
N TRP A 57 -3.72 -10.40 8.83
CA TRP A 57 -3.79 -10.75 10.25
C TRP A 57 -4.82 -9.85 10.93
N GLU A 58 -6.10 -10.25 10.88
CA GLU A 58 -7.26 -9.41 11.20
C GLU A 58 -7.16 -8.66 12.55
N ASP A 59 -6.78 -9.35 13.61
CA ASP A 59 -6.78 -8.77 14.96
C ASP A 59 -5.73 -7.68 15.18
N LYS A 60 -4.68 -7.64 14.34
CA LYS A 60 -3.52 -6.74 14.53
C LYS A 60 -3.19 -5.89 13.31
N ALA A 61 -3.89 -6.11 12.22
CA ALA A 61 -3.54 -5.49 10.94
C ALA A 61 -3.56 -3.96 11.02
N ASP A 62 -4.61 -3.37 11.56
CA ASP A 62 -4.74 -1.92 11.65
C ASP A 62 -3.68 -1.31 12.59
N GLU A 63 -3.39 -1.97 13.71
CA GLU A 63 -2.33 -1.52 14.61
C GLU A 63 -0.96 -1.50 13.94
N ILE A 64 -0.64 -2.57 13.20
CA ILE A 64 0.65 -2.67 12.47
C ILE A 64 0.73 -1.62 11.37
N MET A 65 -0.33 -1.44 10.59
CA MET A 65 -0.38 -0.42 9.53
C MET A 65 -0.20 0.98 10.10
N ARG A 66 -0.83 1.27 11.23
CA ARG A 66 -0.70 2.56 11.93
C ARG A 66 0.72 2.77 12.44
N LYS A 67 1.37 1.75 12.98
CA LYS A 67 2.78 1.82 13.41
C LYS A 67 3.70 2.15 12.23
N ILE A 68 3.47 1.55 11.07
CA ILE A 68 4.23 1.85 9.84
C ILE A 68 4.03 3.32 9.47
N ALA A 69 2.78 3.78 9.41
CA ALA A 69 2.47 5.18 9.08
C ALA A 69 3.13 6.16 10.05
N ASN A 70 3.11 5.89 11.34
CA ASN A 70 3.77 6.72 12.36
C ASN A 70 5.30 6.75 12.17
N LYS A 71 5.92 5.61 11.91
CA LYS A 71 7.36 5.53 11.65
C LYS A 71 7.74 6.41 10.47
N ILE A 72 7.07 6.25 9.34
CA ILE A 72 7.35 7.03 8.12
C ILE A 72 7.10 8.52 8.34
N GLY A 73 5.97 8.86 8.95
CA GLY A 73 5.61 10.24 9.24
C GLY A 73 6.63 10.96 10.10
N ASN A 74 7.08 10.32 11.17
CA ASN A 74 8.07 10.87 12.10
C ASN A 74 9.47 10.96 11.47
N ASN A 75 9.89 9.91 10.76
CA ASN A 75 11.22 9.89 10.12
C ASN A 75 11.40 10.99 9.08
N ASN A 76 10.33 11.36 8.40
CA ASN A 76 10.36 12.32 7.29
C ASN A 76 9.73 13.67 7.66
N ASN A 77 9.34 13.84 8.91
CA ASN A 77 8.74 15.08 9.40
C ASN A 77 7.54 15.53 8.54
N LEU A 78 6.67 14.58 8.20
CA LEU A 78 5.53 14.82 7.33
C LEU A 78 4.41 15.62 8.02
N HIS A 79 3.60 16.29 7.24
CA HIS A 79 2.36 16.89 7.71
C HIS A 79 1.21 15.86 7.79
N GLY A 80 1.33 14.76 7.07
CA GLY A 80 0.40 13.66 7.17
C GLY A 80 0.74 12.49 6.28
N ILE A 81 0.19 11.32 6.61
CA ILE A 81 0.26 10.14 5.76
C ILE A 81 -0.97 9.26 5.99
N ARG A 82 -1.45 8.64 4.91
CA ARG A 82 -2.46 7.58 4.92
C ARG A 82 -1.94 6.38 4.15
N ILE A 83 -2.00 5.20 4.75
CA ILE A 83 -1.69 3.93 4.09
C ILE A 83 -2.91 3.03 4.25
N VAL A 84 -3.63 2.78 3.16
CA VAL A 84 -4.84 1.95 3.18
C VAL A 84 -4.63 0.75 2.26
N HIS A 85 -4.66 -0.44 2.83
CA HIS A 85 -4.54 -1.68 2.07
C HIS A 85 -5.90 -2.35 1.95
N LEU A 86 -6.23 -2.84 0.76
CA LEU A 86 -7.47 -3.56 0.51
C LEU A 86 -7.28 -5.06 0.80
N LYS A 87 -8.38 -5.79 0.94
CA LYS A 87 -8.41 -7.21 1.31
C LYS A 87 -9.36 -7.98 0.39
N GLY A 88 -9.12 -9.27 0.26
CA GLY A 88 -10.00 -10.17 -0.48
C GLY A 88 -9.56 -10.42 -1.91
N LYS A 89 -10.49 -10.85 -2.73
CA LYS A 89 -10.24 -11.20 -4.14
C LYS A 89 -10.29 -9.97 -5.04
N MET A 90 -9.33 -9.88 -5.94
CA MET A 90 -9.17 -8.75 -6.87
C MET A 90 -8.83 -9.28 -8.25
N VAL A 91 -9.31 -8.59 -9.27
CA VAL A 91 -9.00 -8.89 -10.68
C VAL A 91 -8.00 -7.87 -11.24
N ILE A 92 -7.49 -8.12 -12.44
CA ILE A 92 -6.54 -7.23 -13.11
C ILE A 92 -7.10 -5.80 -13.18
N GLY A 93 -6.28 -4.84 -12.79
CA GLY A 93 -6.63 -3.42 -12.76
C GLY A 93 -7.27 -2.93 -11.47
N ASP A 94 -7.67 -3.83 -10.57
CA ASP A 94 -8.20 -3.42 -9.27
C ASP A 94 -7.11 -2.81 -8.40
N PRO A 95 -7.45 -1.79 -7.59
CA PRO A 95 -6.50 -1.25 -6.61
C PRO A 95 -6.24 -2.23 -5.48
N ILE A 96 -5.00 -2.24 -4.98
CA ILE A 96 -4.56 -3.07 -3.87
C ILE A 96 -4.27 -2.22 -2.64
N VAL A 97 -3.64 -1.08 -2.84
CA VAL A 97 -3.15 -0.20 -1.78
C VAL A 97 -3.18 1.25 -2.25
N PHE A 98 -3.51 2.14 -1.32
CA PHE A 98 -3.40 3.59 -1.49
C PHE A 98 -2.45 4.15 -0.45
N ILE A 99 -1.52 4.99 -0.89
CA ILE A 99 -0.65 5.75 0.01
C ILE A 99 -0.77 7.22 -0.38
N ILE A 100 -1.07 8.09 0.59
CA ILE A 100 -1.13 9.53 0.39
C ILE A 100 -0.20 10.19 1.39
N ILE A 101 0.69 11.06 0.90
CA ILE A 101 1.70 11.74 1.70
C ILE A 101 1.55 13.23 1.54
N TYR A 102 1.48 13.92 2.69
CA TYR A 102 1.38 15.37 2.78
C TYR A 102 2.68 15.91 3.37
N SER A 103 3.41 16.70 2.58
CA SER A 103 4.70 17.26 2.97
C SER A 103 4.78 18.76 2.67
N GLU A 104 5.76 19.44 3.27
CA GLU A 104 6.03 20.84 2.98
C GLU A 104 6.66 20.98 1.60
N HIS A 105 7.64 20.14 1.29
CA HIS A 105 8.31 20.11 -0.02
C HIS A 105 8.24 18.72 -0.64
N ARG A 106 8.34 18.66 -1.98
CA ARG A 106 8.29 17.38 -2.72
C ARG A 106 9.41 16.41 -2.36
N LYS A 107 10.58 16.92 -1.97
CA LYS A 107 11.76 16.09 -1.68
C LYS A 107 11.46 15.08 -0.58
N GLU A 108 11.03 15.53 0.59
CA GLU A 108 10.68 14.64 1.69
C GLU A 108 9.46 13.77 1.37
N GLY A 109 8.55 14.29 0.55
CA GLY A 109 7.38 13.54 0.07
C GLY A 109 7.77 12.31 -0.76
N PHE A 110 8.67 12.47 -1.73
CA PHE A 110 9.15 11.34 -2.55
C PHE A 110 9.98 10.35 -1.76
N ILE A 111 10.84 10.84 -0.86
CA ILE A 111 11.63 9.96 0.03
C ILE A 111 10.68 9.14 0.92
N ALA A 112 9.70 9.78 1.51
CA ALA A 112 8.72 9.12 2.37
C ALA A 112 7.86 8.10 1.60
N MET A 113 7.50 8.38 0.34
CA MET A 113 6.75 7.46 -0.49
C MET A 113 7.54 6.17 -0.76
N GLU A 114 8.79 6.29 -1.16
CA GLU A 114 9.68 5.15 -1.36
C GLU A 114 9.82 4.31 -0.09
N GLU A 115 10.05 4.98 1.04
CA GLU A 115 10.17 4.34 2.36
C GLU A 115 8.86 3.65 2.78
N ALA A 116 7.72 4.30 2.55
CA ALA A 116 6.40 3.73 2.87
C ALA A 116 6.11 2.45 2.08
N ILE A 117 6.42 2.44 0.79
CA ILE A 117 6.25 1.25 -0.07
C ILE A 117 7.16 0.12 0.42
N TYR A 118 8.42 0.42 0.72
CA TYR A 118 9.36 -0.55 1.27
C TYR A 118 8.87 -1.15 2.61
N GLU A 119 8.46 -0.29 3.53
CA GLU A 119 8.04 -0.73 4.88
C GLU A 119 6.78 -1.57 4.85
N TYR A 120 5.74 -1.17 4.12
CA TYR A 120 4.52 -1.97 4.11
C TYR A 120 4.75 -3.32 3.39
N LYS A 121 5.62 -3.38 2.39
CA LYS A 121 5.96 -4.64 1.73
C LYS A 121 6.78 -5.58 2.62
N ASN A 122 7.64 -5.06 3.48
CA ASN A 122 8.44 -5.87 4.40
C ASN A 122 7.72 -6.25 5.69
N ASN A 123 6.94 -5.35 6.24
CA ASN A 123 6.46 -5.43 7.62
C ASN A 123 4.94 -5.42 7.75
N SER A 124 4.21 -5.35 6.64
CA SER A 124 2.76 -5.35 6.70
C SER A 124 2.19 -6.71 7.12
N PRO A 125 1.01 -6.72 7.72
CA PRO A 125 0.32 -7.95 8.10
C PRO A 125 -0.51 -8.52 6.93
N VAL A 126 0.07 -8.54 5.73
CA VAL A 126 -0.64 -8.83 4.49
C VAL A 126 0.05 -9.96 3.74
N TRP A 127 -0.73 -10.92 3.23
CA TRP A 127 -0.28 -12.03 2.37
C TRP A 127 -1.01 -11.97 1.04
N LYS A 128 -0.25 -12.17 -0.05
CA LYS A 128 -0.77 -12.15 -1.42
C LYS A 128 -0.66 -13.53 -2.06
N LYS A 129 -1.77 -14.02 -2.62
CA LYS A 129 -1.82 -15.20 -3.46
C LYS A 129 -2.14 -14.80 -4.89
N GLU A 130 -1.29 -15.20 -5.84
CA GLU A 130 -1.55 -15.04 -7.27
C GLU A 130 -2.38 -16.20 -7.80
N ILE A 131 -3.34 -15.90 -8.65
CA ILE A 131 -4.21 -16.86 -9.34
C ILE A 131 -3.92 -16.75 -10.82
N TYR A 132 -3.62 -17.88 -11.49
CA TYR A 132 -3.19 -17.92 -12.88
C TYR A 132 -4.33 -18.35 -13.82
N GLU A 133 -4.11 -18.14 -15.13
CA GLU A 133 -5.08 -18.48 -16.18
C GLU A 133 -5.44 -19.97 -16.24
N ASP A 134 -4.57 -20.86 -15.80
CA ASP A 134 -4.84 -22.30 -15.67
C ASP A 134 -5.53 -22.68 -14.35
N LEU A 135 -5.98 -21.68 -13.58
CA LEU A 135 -6.63 -21.79 -12.27
C LEU A 135 -5.73 -22.33 -11.14
N THR A 136 -4.45 -22.54 -11.40
CA THR A 136 -3.48 -22.77 -10.33
C THR A 136 -3.18 -21.47 -9.60
N SER A 137 -2.65 -21.56 -8.38
CA SER A 137 -2.32 -20.40 -7.55
C SER A 137 -1.07 -20.65 -6.73
N GLN A 138 -0.42 -19.57 -6.31
CA GLN A 138 0.68 -19.65 -5.33
C GLN A 138 0.76 -18.38 -4.50
N TRP A 139 1.25 -18.53 -3.28
CA TRP A 139 1.56 -17.43 -2.40
C TRP A 139 2.86 -16.74 -2.83
N ILE A 140 2.83 -15.41 -2.85
CA ILE A 140 3.97 -14.55 -3.16
C ILE A 140 4.37 -13.82 -1.89
N THR A 141 5.62 -13.95 -1.47
CA THR A 141 6.11 -13.18 -0.33
C THR A 141 6.45 -11.75 -0.76
N THR A 142 6.20 -10.81 0.12
CA THR A 142 6.56 -9.40 -0.11
C THR A 142 8.07 -9.21 -0.26
N LYS A 143 8.88 -10.02 0.43
CA LYS A 143 10.35 -10.02 0.30
C LYS A 143 10.81 -10.40 -1.11
N GLU A 144 10.15 -11.37 -1.76
CA GLU A 144 10.45 -11.76 -3.14
C GLU A 144 10.17 -10.63 -4.13
N GLU A 145 9.05 -9.91 -3.93
CA GLU A 145 8.71 -8.75 -4.75
C GLU A 145 9.74 -7.63 -4.63
N LEU A 146 10.18 -7.32 -3.41
CA LEU A 146 11.20 -6.30 -3.16
C LEU A 146 12.54 -6.67 -3.78
N LYS A 147 12.97 -7.92 -3.62
CA LYS A 147 14.20 -8.41 -4.23
C LYS A 147 14.18 -8.21 -5.73
N LYS A 148 13.09 -8.57 -6.40
CA LYS A 148 12.93 -8.42 -7.84
C LYS A 148 12.97 -6.96 -8.29
N ALA A 149 12.36 -6.05 -7.54
CA ALA A 149 12.32 -4.62 -7.85
C ALA A 149 13.71 -3.96 -7.81
N PHE A 150 14.66 -4.52 -7.04
CA PHE A 150 16.02 -3.98 -6.89
C PHE A 150 17.08 -4.78 -7.63
N GLU A 151 16.73 -5.82 -8.34
CA GLU A 151 17.60 -6.53 -9.29
C GLU A 151 17.72 -5.76 -10.61
#